data_4cb17401de429392e1a799e4cd124c5a
#
_entry.id   4cb17401de429392e1a799e4cd124c5a
#
_cell.length_a   1.000
_cell.length_b   1.000
_cell.length_c   1.000
_cell.angle_alpha   90.00
_cell.angle_beta   90.00
_cell.angle_gamma   90.00
#
_symmetry.space_group_name_H-M   'P 1'
#
loop_
_entity.id
_entity.type
_entity.pdbx_description
1 polymer ?
#
loop_
_entity_poly.entity_id
_entity_poly.type
_entity_poly.pdbx_seq_one_letter_code
_entity_poly.pdbx_strand_id
1 'polypeptide(L)'
;MSASREKKARQELNESGYVDPRKAREAEEKAKERRSTRIYTAVIVAFVLLGVVLFASGRIQASNEAKETARIGAESAVTIDGEDFSVNDVAYYYGSIYNTFANNGSSFGFDSSKSAREQQYTEGKTWHDYFLESALDYMKESVAVAHAAEAAGFDGAEQMDSAEQSNLSMVDLYASYSGATRAQYLTAMFGKYMTEEAFVRCVRRNALASAYQQSYSDSLTYSAADLQAAYDEDPDAYCSVDIEYVSFTTGLSSDATDAEKSAAMEEAKAKAEAVLAAYAEGRSFEESAGDGTYTHLAHADRSVTSDMLTWAFAADRVAGDTTVAEQSNGYNAVLFHSRSRDDYHPVTVRHILVADEQTAADIYSQFNNTGDKTENEFA
;
A
#
# COMPACT_ATOMS: atom_id res chain seq x y z
N MET A 1 51.24 -91.07 -7.64
CA MET A 1 51.36 -90.70 -9.09
C MET A 1 51.98 -89.31 -9.20
N SER A 2 53.03 -89.21 -10.02
CA SER A 2 53.97 -88.08 -10.01
C SER A 2 53.32 -86.76 -10.60
N ALA A 3 53.58 -85.64 -9.95
CA ALA A 3 53.21 -84.28 -10.40
C ALA A 3 53.58 -83.98 -11.85
N SER A 4 54.51 -84.70 -12.44
CA SER A 4 54.93 -84.59 -13.86
C SER A 4 53.87 -85.12 -14.82
N ARG A 5 53.10 -86.17 -14.46
CA ARG A 5 51.99 -86.67 -15.33
C ARG A 5 50.79 -85.77 -15.32
N GLU A 6 50.50 -85.11 -14.21
CA GLU A 6 49.41 -84.15 -14.14
C GLU A 6 49.70 -82.84 -14.94
N LYS A 7 50.97 -82.45 -14.90
CA LYS A 7 51.43 -81.29 -15.68
C LYS A 7 51.37 -81.57 -17.18
N LYS A 8 51.69 -82.80 -17.61
CA LYS A 8 51.62 -83.19 -19.05
C LYS A 8 50.15 -83.30 -19.49
N ALA A 9 49.31 -83.91 -18.74
CA ALA A 9 47.88 -84.04 -18.98
C ALA A 9 47.20 -82.64 -19.07
N ARG A 10 47.58 -81.67 -18.23
CA ARG A 10 47.12 -80.27 -18.32
C ARG A 10 47.64 -79.56 -19.57
N GLN A 11 48.83 -79.87 -20.01
CA GLN A 11 49.44 -79.32 -21.22
C GLN A 11 48.73 -79.84 -22.50
N GLU A 12 48.44 -81.13 -22.54
CA GLU A 12 47.69 -81.78 -23.63
C GLU A 12 46.25 -81.34 -23.70
N LEU A 13 45.60 -81.09 -22.56
CA LEU A 13 44.26 -80.47 -22.51
C LEU A 13 44.23 -79.00 -22.99
N ASN A 14 45.28 -78.23 -22.73
CA ASN A 14 45.42 -76.86 -23.22
C ASN A 14 45.68 -76.79 -24.74
N GLU A 15 46.46 -77.77 -25.27
CA GLU A 15 46.75 -77.90 -26.69
C GLU A 15 45.56 -78.42 -27.50
N SER A 16 44.66 -79.15 -26.92
CA SER A 16 43.42 -79.64 -27.53
C SER A 16 42.26 -78.60 -27.61
N GLY A 17 42.48 -77.38 -27.12
CA GLY A 17 41.43 -76.36 -27.11
C GLY A 17 40.30 -76.63 -26.17
N TYR A 18 40.46 -77.55 -25.19
CA TYR A 18 39.43 -77.85 -24.21
C TYR A 18 39.25 -76.69 -23.26
N VAL A 19 38.13 -76.06 -23.37
CA VAL A 19 37.68 -75.02 -22.43
C VAL A 19 36.79 -75.68 -21.37
N ASP A 20 37.24 -75.62 -20.12
CA ASP A 20 36.44 -76.11 -18.97
C ASP A 20 35.05 -75.48 -19.00
N PRO A 21 33.99 -76.28 -19.12
CA PRO A 21 32.61 -75.74 -19.23
C PRO A 21 32.20 -74.84 -18.05
N ARG A 22 32.83 -75.01 -16.91
CA ARG A 22 32.58 -74.16 -15.71
C ARG A 22 33.20 -72.78 -15.91
N LYS A 23 34.45 -72.75 -16.39
CA LYS A 23 35.15 -71.48 -16.69
C LYS A 23 34.53 -70.76 -17.87
N ALA A 24 34.02 -71.47 -18.85
CA ALA A 24 33.30 -70.89 -19.97
C ALA A 24 31.98 -70.24 -19.50
N ARG A 25 31.23 -70.89 -18.65
CA ARG A 25 30.00 -70.28 -18.01
C ARG A 25 30.33 -69.08 -17.14
N GLU A 26 31.35 -69.17 -16.28
CA GLU A 26 31.77 -68.01 -15.48
C GLU A 26 32.25 -66.84 -16.34
N ALA A 27 32.93 -67.07 -17.41
CA ALA A 27 33.36 -66.04 -18.36
C ALA A 27 32.16 -65.42 -19.08
N GLU A 28 31.16 -66.22 -19.46
CA GLU A 28 29.94 -65.78 -20.08
C GLU A 28 29.04 -64.95 -19.10
N GLU A 29 28.93 -65.41 -17.86
CA GLU A 29 28.22 -64.64 -16.80
C GLU A 29 28.92 -63.33 -16.51
N LYS A 30 30.27 -63.33 -16.36
CA LYS A 30 31.01 -62.09 -16.17
C LYS A 30 30.91 -61.15 -17.39
N ALA A 31 30.85 -61.71 -18.62
CA ALA A 31 30.64 -60.92 -19.83
C ALA A 31 29.24 -60.31 -19.88
N LYS A 32 28.20 -61.04 -19.47
CA LYS A 32 26.81 -60.55 -19.35
C LYS A 32 26.71 -59.48 -18.26
N GLU A 33 27.33 -59.71 -17.13
CA GLU A 33 27.38 -58.75 -16.01
C GLU A 33 28.08 -57.44 -16.41
N ARG A 34 29.23 -57.51 -17.08
CA ARG A 34 29.95 -56.35 -17.61
C ARG A 34 29.13 -55.62 -18.68
N ARG A 35 28.40 -56.34 -19.54
CA ARG A 35 27.55 -55.75 -20.56
C ARG A 35 26.34 -55.06 -19.92
N SER A 36 25.69 -55.68 -18.95
CA SER A 36 24.62 -55.12 -18.15
C SER A 36 25.09 -53.84 -17.46
N THR A 37 26.21 -53.91 -16.71
CA THR A 37 26.79 -52.76 -16.02
C THR A 37 27.08 -51.61 -16.94
N ARG A 38 27.66 -51.87 -18.12
CA ARG A 38 27.93 -50.84 -19.15
C ARG A 38 26.64 -50.20 -19.67
N ILE A 39 25.58 -50.99 -19.88
CA ILE A 39 24.27 -50.47 -20.32
C ILE A 39 23.67 -49.62 -19.22
N TYR A 40 23.65 -50.06 -17.95
CA TYR A 40 23.16 -49.27 -16.83
C TYR A 40 23.94 -47.94 -16.65
N THR A 41 25.26 -47.99 -16.77
CA THR A 41 26.10 -46.79 -16.70
C THR A 41 25.79 -45.84 -17.83
N ALA A 42 25.65 -46.36 -19.06
CA ALA A 42 25.29 -45.52 -20.23
C ALA A 42 23.93 -44.88 -20.07
N VAL A 43 22.94 -45.60 -19.55
CA VAL A 43 21.60 -45.07 -19.29
C VAL A 43 21.65 -43.97 -18.22
N ILE A 44 22.38 -44.19 -17.10
CA ILE A 44 22.54 -43.17 -16.05
C ILE A 44 23.20 -41.91 -16.60
N VAL A 45 24.29 -42.06 -17.37
CA VAL A 45 24.98 -40.93 -17.99
C VAL A 45 24.06 -40.17 -18.96
N ALA A 46 23.24 -40.89 -19.75
CA ALA A 46 22.27 -40.27 -20.63
C ALA A 46 21.21 -39.45 -19.88
N PHE A 47 20.70 -39.99 -18.76
CA PHE A 47 19.74 -39.25 -17.87
C PHE A 47 20.37 -38.02 -17.24
N VAL A 48 21.61 -38.11 -16.78
CA VAL A 48 22.34 -36.96 -16.20
C VAL A 48 22.57 -35.89 -17.27
N LEU A 49 23.01 -36.27 -18.47
CA LEU A 49 23.18 -35.32 -19.58
C LEU A 49 21.86 -34.67 -19.99
N LEU A 50 20.78 -35.44 -20.07
CA LEU A 50 19.45 -34.91 -20.36
C LEU A 50 19.02 -33.91 -19.28
N GLY A 51 19.23 -34.23 -18.02
CA GLY A 51 18.95 -33.32 -16.89
C GLY A 51 19.74 -32.01 -16.99
N VAL A 52 21.04 -32.09 -17.33
CA VAL A 52 21.88 -30.91 -17.52
C VAL A 52 21.41 -30.07 -18.73
N VAL A 53 21.01 -30.69 -19.82
CA VAL A 53 20.49 -30.00 -21.00
C VAL A 53 19.18 -29.30 -20.67
N LEU A 54 18.24 -29.97 -20.01
CA LEU A 54 16.96 -29.38 -19.60
C LEU A 54 17.16 -28.22 -18.62
N PHE A 55 18.06 -28.37 -17.65
CA PHE A 55 18.37 -27.29 -16.71
C PHE A 55 19.03 -26.09 -17.41
N ALA A 56 19.99 -26.34 -18.31
CA ALA A 56 20.63 -25.28 -19.07
C ALA A 56 19.65 -24.58 -20.02
N SER A 57 18.80 -25.33 -20.73
CA SER A 57 17.79 -24.75 -21.62
C SER A 57 16.76 -23.90 -20.85
N GLY A 58 16.30 -24.38 -19.69
CA GLY A 58 15.41 -23.61 -18.82
C GLY A 58 16.04 -22.29 -18.34
N ARG A 59 17.33 -22.32 -17.97
CA ARG A 59 18.07 -21.09 -17.62
C ARG A 59 18.25 -20.12 -18.78
N ILE A 60 18.54 -20.64 -19.98
CA ILE A 60 18.67 -19.83 -21.19
C ILE A 60 17.33 -19.19 -21.56
N GLN A 61 16.25 -19.94 -21.50
CA GLN A 61 14.90 -19.43 -21.76
C GLN A 61 14.51 -18.35 -20.76
N ALA A 62 14.68 -18.59 -19.44
CA ALA A 62 14.42 -17.60 -18.40
C ALA A 62 15.26 -16.32 -18.56
N SER A 63 16.53 -16.46 -19.00
CA SER A 63 17.40 -15.31 -19.29
C SER A 63 16.93 -14.52 -20.51
N ASN A 64 16.42 -15.19 -21.54
CA ASN A 64 15.90 -14.52 -22.74
C ASN A 64 14.57 -13.83 -22.46
N GLU A 65 13.68 -14.46 -21.68
CA GLU A 65 12.42 -13.85 -21.21
C GLU A 65 12.70 -12.62 -20.35
N ALA A 66 13.67 -12.68 -19.44
CA ALA A 66 14.07 -11.54 -18.62
C ALA A 66 14.61 -10.38 -19.46
N LYS A 67 15.44 -10.66 -20.47
CA LYS A 67 15.96 -9.64 -21.39
C LYS A 67 14.86 -9.00 -22.23
N GLU A 68 13.92 -9.78 -22.73
CA GLU A 68 12.78 -9.27 -23.51
C GLU A 68 11.85 -8.45 -22.64
N THR A 69 11.60 -8.89 -21.42
CA THR A 69 10.82 -8.15 -20.41
C THR A 69 11.46 -6.80 -20.08
N ALA A 70 12.78 -6.79 -19.86
CA ALA A 70 13.51 -5.54 -19.60
C ALA A 70 13.50 -4.61 -20.83
N ARG A 71 13.62 -5.15 -22.04
CA ARG A 71 13.56 -4.39 -23.29
C ARG A 71 12.21 -3.69 -23.46
N ILE A 72 11.10 -4.43 -23.29
CA ILE A 72 9.74 -3.87 -23.42
C ILE A 72 9.50 -2.84 -22.31
N GLY A 73 9.92 -3.14 -21.09
CA GLY A 73 9.79 -2.22 -19.96
C GLY A 73 10.50 -0.88 -20.15
N ALA A 74 11.59 -0.88 -20.94
CA ALA A 74 12.37 0.31 -21.26
C ALA A 74 11.88 1.07 -22.53
N GLU A 75 10.91 0.55 -23.27
CA GLU A 75 10.35 1.24 -24.44
C GLU A 75 9.66 2.54 -23.99
N SER A 76 9.81 3.61 -24.80
CA SER A 76 9.11 4.87 -24.57
C SER A 76 7.60 4.65 -24.67
N ALA A 77 6.87 5.07 -23.62
CA ALA A 77 5.42 4.95 -23.52
C ALA A 77 4.72 6.31 -23.60
N VAL A 78 5.35 7.38 -23.09
CA VAL A 78 4.80 8.72 -23.05
C VAL A 78 5.93 9.74 -23.04
N THR A 79 5.71 10.89 -23.66
CA THR A 79 6.60 12.06 -23.57
C THR A 79 5.90 13.14 -22.74
N ILE A 80 6.57 13.64 -21.70
CA ILE A 80 6.09 14.71 -20.84
C ILE A 80 7.17 15.77 -20.78
N ASP A 81 6.81 17.02 -21.09
CA ASP A 81 7.73 18.18 -21.09
C ASP A 81 9.01 17.95 -21.92
N GLY A 82 8.90 17.19 -23.01
CA GLY A 82 10.01 16.86 -23.92
C GLY A 82 10.91 15.72 -23.46
N GLU A 83 10.69 15.12 -22.30
CA GLU A 83 11.35 13.92 -21.79
C GLU A 83 10.53 12.67 -22.08
N ASP A 84 11.20 11.59 -22.55
CA ASP A 84 10.57 10.30 -22.81
C ASP A 84 10.58 9.42 -21.56
N PHE A 85 9.40 8.89 -21.24
CA PHE A 85 9.20 7.97 -20.11
C PHE A 85 8.83 6.58 -20.60
N SER A 86 9.41 5.60 -19.94
CA SER A 86 9.26 4.20 -20.32
C SER A 86 7.94 3.59 -19.85
N VAL A 87 7.64 2.40 -20.41
CA VAL A 87 6.53 1.55 -19.92
C VAL A 87 6.64 1.31 -18.42
N ASN A 88 7.86 1.14 -17.86
CA ASN A 88 8.09 0.95 -16.44
C ASN A 88 7.74 2.18 -15.62
N ASP A 89 8.06 3.39 -16.12
CA ASP A 89 7.71 4.62 -15.43
C ASP A 89 6.19 4.76 -15.32
N VAL A 90 5.46 4.56 -16.41
CA VAL A 90 3.98 4.58 -16.41
C VAL A 90 3.41 3.48 -15.51
N ALA A 91 4.01 2.28 -15.52
CA ALA A 91 3.56 1.16 -14.69
C ALA A 91 3.74 1.43 -13.20
N TYR A 92 4.78 2.16 -12.80
CA TYR A 92 4.96 2.59 -11.40
C TYR A 92 3.79 3.47 -10.93
N TYR A 93 3.45 4.51 -11.67
CA TYR A 93 2.37 5.42 -11.30
C TYR A 93 1.00 4.73 -11.38
N TYR A 94 0.76 3.95 -12.42
CA TYR A 94 -0.47 3.14 -12.53
C TYR A 94 -0.62 2.17 -11.36
N GLY A 95 0.43 1.41 -11.03
CA GLY A 95 0.42 0.47 -9.92
C GLY A 95 0.20 1.16 -8.56
N SER A 96 0.77 2.34 -8.37
CA SER A 96 0.57 3.14 -7.16
C SER A 96 -0.91 3.54 -6.97
N ILE A 97 -1.55 4.05 -8.03
CA ILE A 97 -2.98 4.38 -8.00
C ILE A 97 -3.83 3.12 -7.82
N TYR A 98 -3.61 2.09 -8.65
CA TYR A 98 -4.35 0.83 -8.58
C TYR A 98 -4.32 0.21 -7.19
N ASN A 99 -3.15 0.10 -6.55
CA ASN A 99 -2.98 -0.53 -5.25
C ASN A 99 -3.69 0.25 -4.14
N THR A 100 -3.79 1.57 -4.22
CA THR A 100 -4.57 2.38 -3.30
C THR A 100 -6.05 1.97 -3.32
N PHE A 101 -6.61 1.77 -4.51
CA PHE A 101 -7.99 1.32 -4.68
C PHE A 101 -8.15 -0.18 -4.40
N ALA A 102 -7.19 -1.02 -4.76
CA ALA A 102 -7.27 -2.46 -4.52
C ALA A 102 -7.37 -2.80 -3.02
N ASN A 103 -6.74 -2.00 -2.16
CA ASN A 103 -6.78 -2.17 -0.71
C ASN A 103 -8.06 -1.62 -0.05
N ASN A 104 -8.77 -0.67 -0.70
CA ASN A 104 -9.95 0.01 -0.17
C ASN A 104 -11.17 -0.08 -1.12
N GLY A 105 -11.10 -0.94 -2.13
CA GLY A 105 -11.98 -0.92 -3.30
C GLY A 105 -13.46 -1.06 -3.05
N SER A 106 -13.86 -1.81 -2.02
CA SER A 106 -15.28 -1.98 -1.69
C SER A 106 -15.98 -0.66 -1.33
N SER A 107 -15.25 0.30 -0.77
CA SER A 107 -15.77 1.64 -0.44
C SER A 107 -15.97 2.53 -1.67
N PHE A 108 -15.29 2.22 -2.79
CA PHE A 108 -15.31 3.01 -4.02
C PHE A 108 -16.02 2.31 -5.18
N GLY A 109 -16.57 1.10 -4.97
CA GLY A 109 -17.22 0.33 -6.02
C GLY A 109 -16.25 -0.40 -6.95
N PHE A 110 -14.96 -0.52 -6.60
CA PHE A 110 -13.96 -1.28 -7.34
C PHE A 110 -13.76 -2.67 -6.72
N ASP A 111 -13.85 -3.72 -7.54
CA ASP A 111 -13.63 -5.12 -7.15
C ASP A 111 -12.24 -5.58 -7.66
N SER A 112 -11.25 -5.59 -6.77
CA SER A 112 -9.88 -5.98 -7.11
C SER A 112 -9.71 -7.46 -7.52
N SER A 113 -10.74 -8.29 -7.33
CA SER A 113 -10.75 -9.68 -7.81
C SER A 113 -11.06 -9.81 -9.30
N LYS A 114 -11.55 -8.74 -9.94
CA LYS A 114 -11.88 -8.67 -11.35
C LYS A 114 -10.95 -7.74 -12.11
N SER A 115 -10.85 -7.93 -13.42
CA SER A 115 -10.09 -7.03 -14.27
C SER A 115 -10.65 -5.60 -14.24
N ALA A 116 -9.81 -4.60 -13.99
CA ALA A 116 -10.19 -3.19 -14.05
C ALA A 116 -10.71 -2.76 -15.44
N ARG A 117 -10.31 -3.47 -16.50
CA ARG A 117 -10.78 -3.23 -17.88
C ARG A 117 -12.23 -3.68 -18.11
N GLU A 118 -12.74 -4.59 -17.28
CA GLU A 118 -14.08 -5.15 -17.40
C GLU A 118 -15.08 -4.49 -16.44
N GLN A 119 -14.61 -3.59 -15.58
CA GLN A 119 -15.42 -2.88 -14.61
C GLN A 119 -15.66 -1.44 -15.06
N GLN A 120 -16.92 -1.05 -15.11
CA GLN A 120 -17.30 0.32 -15.44
C GLN A 120 -17.08 1.24 -14.24
N TYR A 121 -16.40 2.37 -14.47
CA TYR A 121 -16.24 3.44 -13.49
C TYR A 121 -17.36 4.49 -13.64
N THR A 122 -17.51 5.05 -14.84
CA THR A 122 -18.62 5.92 -15.23
C THR A 122 -19.05 5.57 -16.64
N GLU A 123 -20.10 6.21 -17.17
CA GLU A 123 -20.54 5.99 -18.55
C GLU A 123 -19.39 6.21 -19.55
N GLY A 124 -19.08 5.18 -20.30
CA GLY A 124 -18.02 5.20 -21.32
C GLY A 124 -16.58 5.05 -20.81
N LYS A 125 -16.35 4.91 -19.48
CA LYS A 125 -15.02 4.73 -18.90
C LYS A 125 -14.96 3.53 -17.98
N THR A 126 -13.90 2.73 -18.09
CA THR A 126 -13.57 1.64 -17.17
C THR A 126 -12.73 2.13 -15.98
N TRP A 127 -12.62 1.32 -14.94
CA TRP A 127 -11.67 1.57 -13.86
C TRP A 127 -10.22 1.60 -14.34
N HIS A 128 -9.89 0.83 -15.39
CA HIS A 128 -8.57 0.91 -16.00
C HIS A 128 -8.29 2.29 -16.62
N ASP A 129 -9.27 2.87 -17.32
CA ASP A 129 -9.13 4.19 -17.91
C ASP A 129 -8.96 5.27 -16.83
N TYR A 130 -9.73 5.18 -15.75
CA TYR A 130 -9.59 6.06 -14.59
C TYR A 130 -8.20 5.96 -13.95
N PHE A 131 -7.71 4.73 -13.70
CA PHE A 131 -6.38 4.54 -13.11
C PHE A 131 -5.27 5.05 -14.02
N LEU A 132 -5.40 4.85 -15.33
CA LEU A 132 -4.39 5.32 -16.28
C LEU A 132 -4.38 6.86 -16.36
N GLU A 133 -5.54 7.49 -16.47
CA GLU A 133 -5.65 8.97 -16.47
C GLU A 133 -5.05 9.56 -15.17
N SER A 134 -5.48 9.05 -14.01
CA SER A 134 -4.97 9.52 -12.71
C SER A 134 -3.46 9.31 -12.56
N ALA A 135 -2.95 8.17 -13.05
CA ALA A 135 -1.52 7.90 -13.04
C ALA A 135 -0.73 8.86 -13.92
N LEU A 136 -1.23 9.17 -15.11
CA LEU A 136 -0.60 10.12 -16.03
C LEU A 136 -0.63 11.54 -15.48
N ASP A 137 -1.72 11.94 -14.82
CA ASP A 137 -1.81 13.27 -14.21
C ASP A 137 -0.86 13.40 -13.01
N TYR A 138 -0.82 12.41 -12.14
CA TYR A 138 0.16 12.38 -11.05
C TYR A 138 1.61 12.38 -11.57
N MET A 139 1.88 11.61 -12.63
CA MET A 139 3.19 11.58 -13.27
C MET A 139 3.57 12.94 -13.85
N LYS A 140 2.67 13.64 -14.57
CA LYS A 140 2.89 14.99 -15.10
C LYS A 140 3.23 15.97 -14.00
N GLU A 141 2.47 15.96 -12.90
CA GLU A 141 2.72 16.83 -11.75
C GLU A 141 4.11 16.55 -11.15
N SER A 142 4.42 15.29 -10.85
CA SER A 142 5.71 14.89 -10.29
C SER A 142 6.89 15.29 -11.19
N VAL A 143 6.75 15.10 -12.51
CA VAL A 143 7.79 15.48 -13.49
C VAL A 143 7.96 16.99 -13.54
N ALA A 144 6.87 17.74 -13.64
CA ALA A 144 6.94 19.20 -13.71
C ALA A 144 7.59 19.81 -12.47
N VAL A 145 7.26 19.29 -11.28
CA VAL A 145 7.86 19.77 -10.02
C VAL A 145 9.32 19.35 -9.90
N ALA A 146 9.68 18.13 -10.33
CA ALA A 146 11.08 17.69 -10.36
C ALA A 146 11.92 18.56 -11.31
N HIS A 147 11.44 18.87 -12.51
CA HIS A 147 12.10 19.79 -13.45
C HIS A 147 12.25 21.20 -12.87
N ALA A 148 11.22 21.69 -12.15
CA ALA A 148 11.31 22.97 -11.46
C ALA A 148 12.38 22.97 -10.35
N ALA A 149 12.51 21.87 -9.61
CA ALA A 149 13.56 21.68 -8.62
C ALA A 149 14.97 21.72 -9.24
N GLU A 150 15.15 20.99 -10.34
CA GLU A 150 16.42 20.98 -11.09
C GLU A 150 16.76 22.36 -11.67
N ALA A 151 15.78 23.03 -12.28
CA ALA A 151 15.95 24.38 -12.80
C ALA A 151 16.28 25.42 -11.73
N ALA A 152 15.76 25.23 -10.51
CA ALA A 152 16.08 26.06 -9.34
C ALA A 152 17.44 25.70 -8.70
N GLY A 153 18.11 24.62 -9.12
CA GLY A 153 19.33 24.12 -8.51
C GLY A 153 19.11 23.60 -7.08
N PHE A 154 17.90 23.06 -6.80
CA PHE A 154 17.56 22.55 -5.49
C PHE A 154 18.33 21.25 -5.21
N ASP A 155 19.01 21.20 -4.07
CA ASP A 155 19.72 20.00 -3.60
C ASP A 155 18.78 19.11 -2.80
N GLY A 156 18.24 18.10 -3.45
CA GLY A 156 17.36 17.08 -2.85
C GLY A 156 18.05 15.72 -2.64
N ALA A 157 19.40 15.66 -2.69
CA ALA A 157 20.12 14.39 -2.67
C ALA A 157 19.83 13.55 -1.42
N GLU A 158 19.83 14.17 -0.24
CA GLU A 158 19.54 13.49 1.04
C GLU A 158 18.11 12.89 1.06
N GLN A 159 17.11 13.65 0.61
CA GLN A 159 15.73 13.20 0.56
C GLN A 159 15.54 12.06 -0.46
N MET A 160 16.21 12.15 -1.62
CA MET A 160 16.21 11.09 -2.62
C MET A 160 16.84 9.79 -2.09
N ASP A 161 17.97 9.86 -1.42
CA ASP A 161 18.68 8.70 -0.86
C ASP A 161 17.89 8.07 0.29
N SER A 162 17.34 8.90 1.18
CA SER A 162 16.47 8.44 2.27
C SER A 162 15.20 7.75 1.75
N ALA A 163 14.55 8.33 0.73
CA ALA A 163 13.37 7.74 0.11
C ALA A 163 13.69 6.40 -0.57
N GLU A 164 14.80 6.31 -1.32
CA GLU A 164 15.27 5.07 -1.90
C GLU A 164 15.47 3.98 -0.85
N GLN A 165 16.24 4.28 0.20
CA GLN A 165 16.52 3.33 1.27
C GLN A 165 15.24 2.87 1.98
N SER A 166 14.36 3.79 2.32
CA SER A 166 13.11 3.51 3.03
C SER A 166 12.17 2.65 2.17
N ASN A 167 12.00 3.00 0.90
CA ASN A 167 11.13 2.25 -0.01
C ASN A 167 11.68 0.85 -0.30
N LEU A 168 12.99 0.69 -0.54
CA LEU A 168 13.59 -0.63 -0.75
C LEU A 168 13.49 -1.50 0.52
N SER A 169 13.67 -0.93 1.70
CA SER A 169 13.48 -1.64 2.97
C SER A 169 12.04 -2.10 3.15
N MET A 170 11.06 -1.27 2.78
CA MET A 170 9.65 -1.63 2.83
C MET A 170 9.31 -2.74 1.83
N VAL A 171 9.84 -2.67 0.62
CA VAL A 171 9.70 -3.72 -0.41
C VAL A 171 10.28 -5.03 0.09
N ASP A 172 11.47 -5.03 0.70
CA ASP A 172 12.10 -6.24 1.27
C ASP A 172 11.27 -6.84 2.41
N LEU A 173 10.73 -5.98 3.28
CA LEU A 173 9.86 -6.41 4.37
C LEU A 173 8.61 -7.13 3.85
N TYR A 174 7.87 -6.53 2.93
CA TYR A 174 6.66 -7.14 2.36
C TYR A 174 6.95 -8.36 1.48
N ALA A 175 8.06 -8.34 0.73
CA ALA A 175 8.52 -9.49 -0.01
C ALA A 175 8.79 -10.68 0.94
N SER A 176 9.44 -10.43 2.09
CA SER A 176 9.72 -11.46 3.09
C SER A 176 8.44 -12.07 3.68
N TYR A 177 7.42 -11.28 3.96
CA TYR A 177 6.12 -11.77 4.46
C TYR A 177 5.40 -12.69 3.47
N SER A 178 5.58 -12.45 2.17
CA SER A 178 4.99 -13.29 1.11
C SER A 178 5.91 -14.42 0.64
N GLY A 179 7.11 -14.56 1.20
CA GLY A 179 8.11 -15.52 0.76
C GLY A 179 8.65 -15.25 -0.65
N ALA A 180 8.52 -14.02 -1.13
CA ALA A 180 8.95 -13.59 -2.45
C ALA A 180 10.34 -12.91 -2.40
N THR A 181 11.01 -12.83 -3.54
CA THR A 181 12.14 -11.94 -3.72
C THR A 181 11.67 -10.51 -3.99
N ARG A 182 12.52 -9.50 -3.76
CA ARG A 182 12.25 -8.10 -4.11
C ARG A 182 11.72 -7.95 -5.54
N ALA A 183 12.39 -8.57 -6.52
CA ALA A 183 11.99 -8.52 -7.93
C ALA A 183 10.59 -9.11 -8.16
N GLN A 184 10.25 -10.23 -7.52
CA GLN A 184 8.92 -10.83 -7.61
C GLN A 184 7.86 -9.93 -6.98
N TYR A 185 8.16 -9.31 -5.85
CA TYR A 185 7.24 -8.39 -5.19
C TYR A 185 6.99 -7.14 -6.06
N LEU A 186 8.04 -6.51 -6.59
CA LEU A 186 7.91 -5.36 -7.50
C LEU A 186 7.09 -5.72 -8.74
N THR A 187 7.33 -6.90 -9.32
CA THR A 187 6.55 -7.39 -10.46
C THR A 187 5.07 -7.61 -10.13
N ALA A 188 4.78 -8.11 -8.93
CA ALA A 188 3.40 -8.30 -8.47
C ALA A 188 2.67 -6.96 -8.25
N MET A 189 3.37 -5.95 -7.72
CA MET A 189 2.79 -4.65 -7.41
C MET A 189 2.64 -3.73 -8.62
N PHE A 190 3.61 -3.75 -9.54
CA PHE A 190 3.70 -2.78 -10.65
C PHE A 190 3.65 -3.41 -12.04
N GLY A 191 3.50 -4.74 -12.12
CA GLY A 191 3.40 -5.47 -13.38
C GLY A 191 4.73 -6.08 -13.84
N LYS A 192 4.60 -7.02 -14.78
CA LYS A 192 5.67 -7.94 -15.18
C LYS A 192 6.94 -7.29 -15.75
N TYR A 193 6.86 -6.06 -16.19
CA TYR A 193 7.99 -5.34 -16.78
C TYR A 193 8.80 -4.53 -15.77
N MET A 194 8.27 -4.34 -14.55
CA MET A 194 8.93 -3.53 -13.52
C MET A 194 10.30 -4.09 -13.14
N THR A 195 11.28 -3.20 -13.08
CA THR A 195 12.63 -3.46 -12.59
C THR A 195 12.92 -2.64 -11.34
N GLU A 196 13.84 -3.10 -10.49
CA GLU A 196 14.27 -2.35 -9.32
C GLU A 196 14.83 -0.96 -9.70
N GLU A 197 15.62 -0.90 -10.78
CA GLU A 197 16.21 0.35 -11.29
C GLU A 197 15.12 1.36 -11.69
N ALA A 198 14.07 0.92 -12.41
CA ALA A 198 12.96 1.78 -12.78
C ALA A 198 12.14 2.22 -11.57
N PHE A 199 11.90 1.33 -10.61
CA PHE A 199 11.24 1.65 -9.34
C PHE A 199 12.01 2.73 -8.58
N VAL A 200 13.31 2.54 -8.38
CA VAL A 200 14.18 3.50 -7.67
C VAL A 200 14.18 4.86 -8.37
N ARG A 201 14.28 4.88 -9.70
CA ARG A 201 14.23 6.13 -10.47
C ARG A 201 12.94 6.91 -10.21
N CYS A 202 11.79 6.24 -10.21
CA CYS A 202 10.50 6.88 -9.92
C CYS A 202 10.40 7.36 -8.46
N VAL A 203 10.85 6.55 -7.49
CA VAL A 203 10.90 6.91 -6.07
C VAL A 203 11.74 8.17 -5.86
N ARG A 204 12.94 8.21 -6.42
CA ARG A 204 13.84 9.37 -6.31
C ARG A 204 13.25 10.63 -6.94
N ARG A 205 12.61 10.53 -8.10
CA ARG A 205 11.92 11.66 -8.75
C ARG A 205 10.81 12.22 -7.86
N ASN A 206 9.95 11.35 -7.34
CA ASN A 206 8.87 11.77 -6.45
C ASN A 206 9.41 12.40 -5.15
N ALA A 207 10.51 11.87 -4.61
CA ALA A 207 11.17 12.43 -3.42
C ALA A 207 11.72 13.82 -3.69
N LEU A 208 12.39 14.04 -4.83
CA LEU A 208 12.87 15.36 -5.26
C LEU A 208 11.72 16.35 -5.41
N ALA A 209 10.66 15.95 -6.10
CA ALA A 209 9.47 16.78 -6.30
C ALA A 209 8.82 17.17 -4.96
N SER A 210 8.60 16.21 -4.07
CA SER A 210 7.99 16.47 -2.76
C SER A 210 8.88 17.36 -1.88
N ALA A 211 10.20 17.11 -1.85
CA ALA A 211 11.12 17.93 -1.07
C ALA A 211 11.19 19.37 -1.57
N TYR A 212 11.19 19.56 -2.90
CA TYR A 212 11.17 20.90 -3.46
C TYR A 212 9.86 21.62 -3.18
N GLN A 213 8.73 20.96 -3.34
CA GLN A 213 7.41 21.50 -3.03
C GLN A 213 7.32 21.94 -1.57
N GLN A 214 7.81 21.10 -0.64
CA GLN A 214 7.88 21.46 0.79
C GLN A 214 8.78 22.68 1.03
N SER A 215 9.99 22.68 0.48
CA SER A 215 10.92 23.80 0.61
C SER A 215 10.36 25.10 0.02
N TYR A 216 9.67 25.00 -1.12
CA TYR A 216 9.00 26.15 -1.73
C TYR A 216 7.87 26.67 -0.81
N SER A 217 7.02 25.77 -0.31
CA SER A 217 5.94 26.13 0.62
C SER A 217 6.49 26.81 1.88
N ASP A 218 7.56 26.28 2.47
CA ASP A 218 8.20 26.84 3.67
C ASP A 218 8.84 28.22 3.41
N SER A 219 9.20 28.51 2.15
CA SER A 219 9.78 29.80 1.75
C SER A 219 8.74 30.89 1.54
N LEU A 220 7.46 30.54 1.41
CA LEU A 220 6.39 31.52 1.19
C LEU A 220 6.20 32.40 2.42
N THR A 221 6.12 33.67 2.17
CA THR A 221 5.81 34.68 3.19
C THR A 221 4.59 35.49 2.74
N TYR A 222 3.71 35.73 3.69
CA TYR A 222 2.47 36.45 3.43
C TYR A 222 2.46 37.77 4.21
N SER A 223 2.06 38.87 3.57
CA SER A 223 1.84 40.13 4.26
C SER A 223 0.57 40.05 5.12
N ALA A 224 0.43 40.93 6.11
CA ALA A 224 -0.80 41.04 6.88
C ALA A 224 -2.03 41.35 5.98
N ALA A 225 -1.85 42.03 4.85
CA ALA A 225 -2.91 42.27 3.89
C ALA A 225 -3.32 41.03 3.13
N ASP A 226 -2.36 40.15 2.77
CA ASP A 226 -2.66 38.87 2.11
C ASP A 226 -3.43 37.94 3.06
N LEU A 227 -2.99 37.87 4.33
CA LEU A 227 -3.67 37.07 5.35
C LEU A 227 -5.09 37.58 5.62
N GLN A 228 -5.28 38.93 5.68
CA GLN A 228 -6.60 39.50 5.82
C GLN A 228 -7.50 39.24 4.61
N ALA A 229 -6.96 39.34 3.39
CA ALA A 229 -7.72 39.03 2.17
C ALA A 229 -8.17 37.53 2.14
N ALA A 230 -7.29 36.60 2.49
CA ALA A 230 -7.63 35.18 2.57
C ALA A 230 -8.69 34.89 3.65
N TYR A 231 -8.61 35.57 4.79
CA TYR A 231 -9.64 35.48 5.83
C TYR A 231 -11.00 36.03 5.33
N ASP A 232 -10.98 37.19 4.65
CA ASP A 232 -12.21 37.86 4.17
C ASP A 232 -12.90 37.04 3.05
N GLU A 233 -12.17 36.17 2.35
CA GLU A 233 -12.74 35.31 1.31
C GLU A 233 -13.64 34.21 1.90
N ASP A 234 -13.24 33.55 2.99
CA ASP A 234 -14.04 32.56 3.72
C ASP A 234 -13.77 32.64 5.23
N PRO A 235 -14.36 33.59 5.95
CA PRO A 235 -14.18 33.74 7.39
C PRO A 235 -14.59 32.48 8.19
N ASP A 236 -15.54 31.71 7.67
CA ASP A 236 -16.05 30.52 8.34
C ASP A 236 -15.04 29.35 8.32
N ALA A 237 -14.08 29.38 7.39
CA ALA A 237 -12.98 28.41 7.39
C ALA A 237 -12.05 28.55 8.61
N TYR A 238 -12.09 29.69 9.29
CA TYR A 238 -11.28 30.03 10.46
C TYR A 238 -12.11 30.15 11.74
N CYS A 239 -13.30 29.57 11.73
CA CYS A 239 -14.20 29.55 12.88
C CYS A 239 -14.53 28.12 13.30
N SER A 240 -14.85 27.97 14.56
CA SER A 240 -15.49 26.77 15.10
C SER A 240 -16.85 27.10 15.69
N VAL A 241 -17.70 26.08 15.76
CA VAL A 241 -19.00 26.15 16.41
C VAL A 241 -19.03 25.29 17.67
N ASP A 242 -19.70 25.81 18.68
CA ASP A 242 -20.02 25.10 19.92
C ASP A 242 -21.44 24.59 19.78
N ILE A 243 -21.61 23.25 19.76
CA ILE A 243 -22.90 22.58 19.62
C ILE A 243 -23.00 21.37 20.54
N GLU A 244 -24.23 21.13 21.01
CA GLU A 244 -24.57 19.82 21.57
C GLU A 244 -25.48 19.06 20.62
N TYR A 245 -25.35 17.75 20.59
CA TYR A 245 -26.29 16.94 19.82
C TYR A 245 -26.56 15.59 20.49
N VAL A 246 -27.73 15.03 20.18
CA VAL A 246 -28.09 13.65 20.52
C VAL A 246 -28.33 12.89 19.23
N SER A 247 -27.55 11.84 19.02
CA SER A 247 -27.63 11.01 17.82
C SER A 247 -28.47 9.76 18.05
N PHE A 248 -29.41 9.51 17.15
CA PHE A 248 -30.23 8.31 17.10
C PHE A 248 -29.95 7.59 15.80
N THR A 249 -29.32 6.42 15.89
CA THR A 249 -29.00 5.58 14.70
C THR A 249 -30.01 4.44 14.58
N THR A 250 -30.30 4.02 13.35
CA THR A 250 -31.28 2.95 13.09
C THR A 250 -30.81 1.58 13.56
N GLY A 251 -29.51 1.34 13.71
CA GLY A 251 -28.94 0.05 14.11
C GLY A 251 -29.20 -1.11 13.15
N LEU A 252 -29.73 -0.83 11.95
CA LEU A 252 -30.09 -1.84 10.98
C LEU A 252 -28.87 -2.38 10.22
N SER A 253 -28.94 -3.67 9.87
CA SER A 253 -27.94 -4.28 8.98
C SER A 253 -28.14 -3.82 7.53
N SER A 254 -27.08 -4.01 6.70
CA SER A 254 -27.11 -3.72 5.25
C SER A 254 -28.24 -4.46 4.51
N ASP A 255 -28.69 -5.61 5.04
CA ASP A 255 -29.68 -6.49 4.42
C ASP A 255 -31.13 -6.10 4.74
N ALA A 256 -31.36 -5.05 5.56
CA ALA A 256 -32.69 -4.58 5.88
C ALA A 256 -33.44 -4.09 4.63
N THR A 257 -34.72 -4.39 4.56
CA THR A 257 -35.59 -3.93 3.47
C THR A 257 -35.80 -2.42 3.51
N ASP A 258 -36.13 -1.82 2.36
CA ASP A 258 -36.40 -0.37 2.30
C ASP A 258 -37.53 0.06 3.23
N ALA A 259 -38.54 -0.79 3.44
CA ALA A 259 -39.63 -0.54 4.38
C ALA A 259 -39.15 -0.51 5.84
N GLU A 260 -38.25 -1.42 6.24
CA GLU A 260 -37.64 -1.46 7.56
C GLU A 260 -36.72 -0.25 7.77
N LYS A 261 -35.91 0.10 6.77
CA LYS A 261 -35.05 1.30 6.80
C LYS A 261 -35.89 2.57 6.98
N SER A 262 -36.96 2.74 6.19
CA SER A 262 -37.85 3.89 6.28
C SER A 262 -38.50 3.98 7.66
N ALA A 263 -39.04 2.88 8.19
CA ALA A 263 -39.68 2.86 9.51
C ALA A 263 -38.69 3.21 10.63
N ALA A 264 -37.47 2.68 10.58
CA ALA A 264 -36.42 2.99 11.58
C ALA A 264 -35.93 4.43 11.49
N MET A 265 -35.83 5.01 10.29
CA MET A 265 -35.53 6.44 10.10
C MET A 265 -36.62 7.34 10.70
N GLU A 266 -37.90 7.02 10.46
CA GLU A 266 -39.01 7.76 11.09
C GLU A 266 -39.01 7.67 12.63
N GLU A 267 -38.68 6.50 13.18
CA GLU A 267 -38.53 6.33 14.64
C GLU A 267 -37.36 7.18 15.19
N ALA A 268 -36.19 7.14 14.51
CA ALA A 268 -35.04 7.94 14.91
C ALA A 268 -35.34 9.44 14.86
N LYS A 269 -36.05 9.90 13.83
CA LYS A 269 -36.52 11.27 13.70
C LYS A 269 -37.43 11.68 14.83
N ALA A 270 -38.44 10.86 15.14
CA ALA A 270 -39.36 11.12 16.23
C ALA A 270 -38.67 11.23 17.60
N LYS A 271 -37.64 10.39 17.84
CA LYS A 271 -36.80 10.48 19.05
C LYS A 271 -36.00 11.78 19.09
N ALA A 272 -35.41 12.21 17.99
CA ALA A 272 -34.70 13.48 17.90
C ALA A 272 -35.65 14.69 18.14
N GLU A 273 -36.85 14.68 17.57
CA GLU A 273 -37.87 15.69 17.80
C GLU A 273 -38.32 15.71 19.28
N ALA A 274 -38.39 14.57 19.96
CA ALA A 274 -38.72 14.48 21.37
C ALA A 274 -37.65 15.14 22.28
N VAL A 275 -36.36 15.06 21.90
CA VAL A 275 -35.29 15.79 22.60
C VAL A 275 -35.51 17.31 22.52
N LEU A 276 -35.85 17.82 21.32
CA LEU A 276 -36.12 19.25 21.13
C LEU A 276 -37.33 19.72 21.94
N ALA A 277 -38.38 18.90 21.97
CA ALA A 277 -39.57 19.20 22.78
C ALA A 277 -39.23 19.23 24.29
N ALA A 278 -38.43 18.28 24.76
CA ALA A 278 -37.97 18.26 26.15
C ALA A 278 -37.10 19.46 26.51
N TYR A 279 -36.22 19.89 25.58
CA TYR A 279 -35.41 21.09 25.75
C TYR A 279 -36.28 22.36 25.86
N ALA A 280 -37.32 22.50 25.04
CA ALA A 280 -38.26 23.59 25.12
C ALA A 280 -39.03 23.62 26.45
N GLU A 281 -39.16 22.49 27.13
CA GLU A 281 -39.72 22.39 28.50
C GLU A 281 -38.68 22.68 29.60
N GLY A 282 -37.42 22.95 29.23
CA GLY A 282 -36.35 23.34 30.17
C GLY A 282 -35.45 22.19 30.63
N ARG A 283 -35.52 21.00 30.02
CA ARG A 283 -34.57 19.90 30.26
C ARG A 283 -33.32 20.08 29.41
N SER A 284 -32.17 19.61 29.87
CA SER A 284 -30.94 19.61 29.07
C SER A 284 -30.96 18.55 27.96
N PHE A 285 -30.10 18.71 26.95
CA PHE A 285 -29.93 17.70 25.88
C PHE A 285 -29.45 16.39 26.47
N GLU A 286 -28.47 16.42 27.38
CA GLU A 286 -27.93 15.24 28.05
C GLU A 286 -29.01 14.46 28.82
N GLU A 287 -29.82 15.14 29.63
CA GLU A 287 -30.92 14.51 30.37
C GLU A 287 -32.03 13.95 29.46
N SER A 288 -32.15 14.49 28.26
CA SER A 288 -33.18 14.12 27.27
C SER A 288 -32.70 13.08 26.27
N ALA A 289 -31.43 12.64 26.33
CA ALA A 289 -30.82 11.74 25.38
C ALA A 289 -31.48 10.35 25.29
N GLY A 290 -32.05 9.85 26.41
CA GLY A 290 -32.73 8.55 26.45
C GLY A 290 -31.79 7.41 26.01
N ASP A 291 -32.14 6.71 24.90
CA ASP A 291 -31.33 5.69 24.25
C ASP A 291 -30.40 6.24 23.15
N GLY A 292 -30.40 7.54 22.90
CA GLY A 292 -29.51 8.23 22.00
C GLY A 292 -28.12 8.47 22.58
N THR A 293 -27.19 8.82 21.75
CA THR A 293 -25.82 9.18 22.15
C THR A 293 -25.67 10.68 22.21
N TYR A 294 -25.52 11.22 23.44
CA TYR A 294 -25.21 12.63 23.66
C TYR A 294 -23.75 12.95 23.38
N THR A 295 -23.52 14.09 22.76
CA THR A 295 -22.17 14.61 22.49
C THR A 295 -22.17 16.13 22.56
N HIS A 296 -21.17 16.70 23.21
CA HIS A 296 -20.87 18.12 23.18
C HIS A 296 -19.59 18.39 22.39
N LEU A 297 -19.69 19.15 21.32
CA LEU A 297 -18.55 19.58 20.48
C LEU A 297 -18.33 21.10 20.72
N ALA A 298 -17.41 21.43 21.62
CA ALA A 298 -17.08 22.81 21.93
C ALA A 298 -16.31 23.54 20.81
N HIS A 299 -15.68 22.81 19.93
CA HIS A 299 -14.88 23.34 18.80
C HIS A 299 -15.04 22.44 17.56
N ALA A 300 -16.23 22.43 16.96
CA ALA A 300 -16.46 21.74 15.71
C ALA A 300 -16.11 22.65 14.53
N ASP A 301 -15.21 22.20 13.66
CA ASP A 301 -14.84 22.92 12.44
C ASP A 301 -15.58 22.36 11.21
N ARG A 302 -15.32 22.94 10.04
CA ARG A 302 -15.92 22.53 8.76
C ARG A 302 -15.15 21.41 8.06
N SER A 303 -14.19 20.76 8.70
CA SER A 303 -13.40 19.66 8.10
C SER A 303 -14.25 18.45 7.73
N VAL A 304 -15.39 18.28 8.39
CA VAL A 304 -16.37 17.23 8.09
C VAL A 304 -17.64 17.86 7.54
N THR A 305 -17.99 17.54 6.31
CA THR A 305 -19.27 17.96 5.71
C THR A 305 -20.42 17.12 6.30
N SER A 306 -21.34 17.75 6.99
CA SER A 306 -22.58 17.13 7.46
C SER A 306 -23.71 18.18 7.48
N ASP A 307 -24.95 17.72 7.36
CA ASP A 307 -26.12 18.61 7.43
C ASP A 307 -26.17 19.38 8.75
N MET A 308 -25.77 18.72 9.84
CA MET A 308 -25.68 19.33 11.15
C MET A 308 -24.70 20.52 11.18
N LEU A 309 -23.47 20.32 10.69
CA LEU A 309 -22.47 21.40 10.66
C LEU A 309 -22.82 22.48 9.62
N THR A 310 -23.35 22.09 8.46
CA THR A 310 -23.85 23.05 7.47
C THR A 310 -24.92 23.96 8.09
N TRP A 311 -25.84 23.42 8.87
CA TRP A 311 -26.83 24.20 9.59
C TRP A 311 -26.21 25.08 10.69
N ALA A 312 -25.26 24.52 11.47
CA ALA A 312 -24.62 25.26 12.57
C ALA A 312 -23.80 26.47 12.11
N PHE A 313 -23.18 26.36 10.92
CA PHE A 313 -22.41 27.45 10.30
C PHE A 313 -23.27 28.49 9.55
N ALA A 314 -24.59 28.32 9.48
CA ALA A 314 -25.44 29.31 8.83
C ALA A 314 -25.35 30.67 9.57
N ALA A 315 -25.26 31.76 8.80
CA ALA A 315 -24.97 33.10 9.30
C ALA A 315 -26.03 33.66 10.26
N ASP A 316 -27.24 33.12 10.20
CA ASP A 316 -28.39 33.54 11.00
C ASP A 316 -28.56 32.76 12.32
N ARG A 317 -27.61 31.86 12.68
CA ARG A 317 -27.68 31.09 13.92
C ARG A 317 -27.46 31.98 15.15
N VAL A 318 -28.30 31.74 16.16
CA VAL A 318 -28.17 32.37 17.47
C VAL A 318 -28.17 31.32 18.57
N ALA A 319 -27.57 31.66 19.72
CA ALA A 319 -27.51 30.74 20.85
C ALA A 319 -28.91 30.27 21.27
N GLY A 320 -29.06 28.96 21.46
CA GLY A 320 -30.33 28.32 21.75
C GLY A 320 -31.12 27.83 20.53
N ASP A 321 -30.66 28.12 19.31
CA ASP A 321 -31.26 27.52 18.10
C ASP A 321 -31.13 26.02 18.11
N THR A 322 -32.18 25.33 17.66
CA THR A 322 -32.21 23.86 17.58
C THR A 322 -32.71 23.39 16.25
N THR A 323 -32.26 22.20 15.84
CA THR A 323 -32.76 21.50 14.63
C THR A 323 -32.71 20.00 14.77
N VAL A 324 -33.43 19.31 13.88
CA VAL A 324 -33.25 17.89 13.62
C VAL A 324 -32.50 17.74 12.30
N ALA A 325 -31.29 17.22 12.33
CA ALA A 325 -30.45 17.01 11.17
C ALA A 325 -30.40 15.53 10.79
N GLU A 326 -30.62 15.23 9.51
CA GLU A 326 -30.54 13.88 8.98
C GLU A 326 -29.08 13.43 8.85
N GLN A 327 -28.83 12.15 9.05
CA GLN A 327 -27.58 11.48 8.75
C GLN A 327 -27.86 10.17 8.00
N SER A 328 -26.83 9.56 7.40
CA SER A 328 -26.98 8.39 6.53
C SER A 328 -27.76 7.22 7.14
N ASN A 329 -27.76 7.08 8.47
CA ASN A 329 -28.38 5.98 9.19
C ASN A 329 -29.16 6.44 10.43
N GLY A 330 -29.73 7.64 10.44
CA GLY A 330 -30.49 8.16 11.58
C GLY A 330 -30.67 9.66 11.57
N TYR A 331 -30.89 10.23 12.77
CA TYR A 331 -31.12 11.66 12.96
C TYR A 331 -30.38 12.18 14.20
N ASN A 332 -29.97 13.45 14.15
CA ASN A 332 -29.41 14.18 15.27
C ASN A 332 -30.39 15.27 15.74
N ALA A 333 -30.70 15.33 17.02
CA ALA A 333 -31.20 16.55 17.64
C ALA A 333 -30.00 17.45 17.92
N VAL A 334 -30.01 18.69 17.49
CA VAL A 334 -28.87 19.62 17.56
C VAL A 334 -29.26 20.89 18.30
N LEU A 335 -28.38 21.36 19.19
CA LEU A 335 -28.47 22.65 19.88
C LEU A 335 -27.22 23.47 19.54
N PHE A 336 -27.40 24.69 19.10
CA PHE A 336 -26.33 25.64 18.81
C PHE A 336 -26.09 26.55 20.05
N HIS A 337 -24.82 26.67 20.46
CA HIS A 337 -24.40 27.57 21.55
C HIS A 337 -23.75 28.83 21.02
N SER A 338 -22.72 28.67 20.21
CA SER A 338 -21.96 29.81 19.68
C SER A 338 -21.16 29.47 18.42
N ARG A 339 -20.76 30.52 17.71
CA ARG A 339 -19.72 30.47 16.72
C ARG A 339 -18.64 31.48 17.11
N SER A 340 -17.39 31.04 17.11
CA SER A 340 -16.23 31.85 17.43
C SER A 340 -15.12 31.67 16.40
N ARG A 341 -14.37 32.76 16.18
CA ARG A 341 -13.13 32.65 15.43
C ARG A 341 -12.11 31.88 16.25
N ASP A 342 -11.35 31.04 15.55
CA ASP A 342 -10.24 30.29 16.11
C ASP A 342 -8.99 31.20 16.20
N ASP A 343 -8.77 31.79 17.34
CA ASP A 343 -7.68 32.74 17.60
C ASP A 343 -6.61 32.17 18.56
N TYR A 344 -6.46 30.84 18.57
CA TYR A 344 -5.44 30.17 19.38
C TYR A 344 -4.06 30.27 18.74
N HIS A 345 -3.04 30.33 19.58
CA HIS A 345 -1.67 30.23 19.14
C HIS A 345 -1.29 28.76 18.90
N PRO A 346 -0.90 28.36 17.68
CA PRO A 346 -0.43 27.00 17.45
C PRO A 346 0.81 26.72 18.28
N VAL A 347 0.86 25.52 18.87
CA VAL A 347 2.03 25.03 19.60
C VAL A 347 2.63 23.85 18.86
N THR A 348 3.95 23.83 18.71
CA THR A 348 4.65 22.68 18.20
C THR A 348 4.97 21.73 19.35
N VAL A 349 4.57 20.47 19.22
CA VAL A 349 4.85 19.44 20.21
C VAL A 349 5.65 18.30 19.58
N ARG A 350 6.52 17.70 20.37
CA ARG A 350 7.15 16.43 20.04
C ARG A 350 6.67 15.38 21.03
N HIS A 351 6.50 14.16 20.57
CA HIS A 351 6.12 13.05 21.44
C HIS A 351 6.95 11.81 21.08
N ILE A 352 7.16 10.96 22.07
CA ILE A 352 7.73 9.62 21.91
C ILE A 352 6.63 8.63 22.30
N LEU A 353 6.18 7.84 21.31
CA LEU A 353 5.18 6.79 21.54
C LEU A 353 5.90 5.49 21.90
N VAL A 354 5.51 4.91 23.03
CA VAL A 354 6.04 3.61 23.50
C VAL A 354 4.88 2.69 23.87
N ALA A 355 5.17 1.38 23.95
CA ALA A 355 4.16 0.36 24.12
C ALA A 355 3.65 0.21 25.58
N ASP A 356 4.41 0.72 26.57
CA ASP A 356 4.09 0.54 27.98
C ASP A 356 4.43 1.78 28.83
N GLU A 357 3.70 1.90 29.94
CA GLU A 357 3.79 3.04 30.87
C GLU A 357 5.17 3.14 31.55
N GLN A 358 5.81 2.00 31.85
CA GLN A 358 7.12 2.01 32.53
C GLN A 358 8.19 2.63 31.64
N THR A 359 8.23 2.25 30.36
CA THR A 359 9.14 2.85 29.38
C THR A 359 8.88 4.35 29.21
N ALA A 360 7.61 4.78 29.17
CA ALA A 360 7.25 6.20 29.13
C ALA A 360 7.77 6.96 30.36
N ALA A 361 7.56 6.39 31.55
CA ALA A 361 8.03 6.99 32.82
C ALA A 361 9.56 7.08 32.89
N ASP A 362 10.27 6.07 32.38
CA ASP A 362 11.74 6.07 32.36
C ASP A 362 12.29 7.15 31.41
N ILE A 363 11.72 7.28 30.21
CA ILE A 363 12.07 8.34 29.23
C ILE A 363 11.76 9.72 29.83
N TYR A 364 10.58 9.91 30.42
CA TYR A 364 10.20 11.14 31.08
C TYR A 364 11.17 11.51 32.22
N SER A 365 11.56 10.53 33.03
CA SER A 365 12.52 10.71 34.10
C SER A 365 13.90 11.09 33.59
N GLN A 366 14.37 10.44 32.50
CA GLN A 366 15.64 10.77 31.85
C GLN A 366 15.62 12.22 31.36
N PHE A 367 14.62 12.63 30.62
CA PHE A 367 14.47 13.99 30.11
C PHE A 367 14.40 15.03 31.24
N ASN A 368 13.68 14.74 32.31
CA ASN A 368 13.57 15.66 33.45
C ASN A 368 14.88 15.80 34.25
N ASN A 369 15.76 14.81 34.17
CA ASN A 369 17.07 14.84 34.84
C ASN A 369 18.18 15.48 33.98
N THR A 370 17.90 15.78 32.70
CA THR A 370 18.80 16.54 31.84
C THR A 370 18.80 18.02 32.25
N GLY A 371 19.94 18.68 32.15
CA GLY A 371 20.12 20.06 32.66
C GLY A 371 19.32 21.10 31.88
N ASP A 372 19.26 20.97 30.56
CA ASP A 372 18.82 22.03 29.66
C ASP A 372 17.51 21.79 28.94
N LYS A 373 16.76 20.76 29.16
CA LYS A 373 15.43 20.46 28.58
C LYS A 373 15.21 21.05 27.17
N THR A 374 16.19 20.91 26.31
CA THR A 374 16.16 21.43 24.96
C THR A 374 15.51 20.45 24.01
N GLU A 375 15.10 20.93 22.83
CA GLU A 375 14.57 20.12 21.76
C GLU A 375 15.56 19.02 21.33
N ASN A 376 16.85 19.30 21.30
CA ASN A 376 17.90 18.35 20.97
C ASN A 376 18.10 17.25 22.02
N GLU A 377 17.83 17.55 23.30
CA GLU A 377 17.89 16.56 24.38
C GLU A 377 16.65 15.67 24.45
N PHE A 378 15.55 16.11 23.84
CA PHE A 378 14.34 15.31 23.70
C PHE A 378 14.43 14.33 22.52
N ALA A 379 15.19 14.64 21.48
CA ALA A 379 15.38 13.82 20.28
C ALA A 379 16.39 12.70 20.52
#